data_736d021a790cab001213cc76ad1b68dc
#
_entry.id   736d021a790cab001213cc76ad1b68dc
#
_cell.length_a   1.000
_cell.length_b   1.000
_cell.length_c   1.000
_cell.angle_alpha   90.00
_cell.angle_beta   90.00
_cell.angle_gamma   90.00
#
_symmetry.space_group_name_H-M   'P 1'
#
loop_
_entity.id
_entity.type
_entity.pdbx_description
1 polymer ?
#
loop_
_entity_poly.entity_id
_entity_poly.type
_entity_poly.pdbx_seq_one_letter_code
_entity_poly.pdbx_strand_id
1 'polypeptide(L)'
;HSILPDAEAFPYTIRAISDITESNGSSSMASVCSTTLGLMAAGVPILQPVAGISIGVVAEPDGRFELLTDIIGDEDHFGDMDFKIAGSQIGITGIQLDLKIKGISEEIITATLAQAKDARLNILRSMLETLGQPREDISEHAPRLERTQIDPEKIGKLIGPGGKMI
;
A
#
# COMPACT_ATOMS: atom_id res chain seq x y z
N HIS A 1 2.01 4.03 -6.67
CA HIS A 1 2.37 3.84 -8.09
C HIS A 1 3.62 2.97 -8.28
N SER A 2 4.61 3.06 -7.39
CA SER A 2 5.90 2.36 -7.55
C SER A 2 5.84 0.82 -7.49
N ILE A 3 4.73 0.25 -7.07
CA ILE A 3 4.55 -1.21 -6.93
C ILE A 3 3.47 -1.78 -7.86
N LEU A 4 2.72 -0.93 -8.54
CA LEU A 4 1.69 -1.38 -9.45
C LEU A 4 2.30 -1.84 -10.78
N PRO A 5 1.72 -2.85 -11.43
CA PRO A 5 2.12 -3.26 -12.76
C PRO A 5 1.91 -2.12 -13.77
N ASP A 6 2.62 -2.18 -14.88
CA ASP A 6 2.35 -1.29 -16.00
C ASP A 6 1.04 -1.66 -16.72
N ALA A 7 0.54 -0.73 -17.56
CA ALA A 7 -0.73 -0.93 -18.26
C ALA A 7 -0.66 -2.00 -19.37
N GLU A 8 0.53 -2.41 -19.80
CA GLU A 8 0.68 -3.51 -20.77
C GLU A 8 0.55 -4.86 -20.07
N ALA A 9 1.16 -5.00 -18.89
CA ALA A 9 1.10 -6.22 -18.08
C ALA A 9 -0.27 -6.40 -17.42
N PHE A 10 -0.94 -5.30 -17.02
CA PHE A 10 -2.24 -5.35 -16.37
C PHE A 10 -3.16 -4.22 -16.87
N PRO A 11 -3.88 -4.42 -17.99
CA PRO A 11 -4.65 -3.38 -18.68
C PRO A 11 -6.00 -3.06 -18.01
N TYR A 12 -6.04 -3.05 -16.70
CA TYR A 12 -7.23 -2.76 -15.91
C TYR A 12 -7.08 -1.49 -15.10
N THR A 13 -8.17 -0.77 -14.90
CA THR A 13 -8.22 0.31 -13.92
C THR A 13 -8.37 -0.28 -12.53
N ILE A 14 -7.48 0.09 -11.64
CA ILE A 14 -7.50 -0.34 -10.24
C ILE A 14 -8.17 0.74 -9.40
N ARG A 15 -9.22 0.35 -8.66
CA ARG A 15 -9.85 1.16 -7.63
C ARG A 15 -9.83 0.39 -6.32
N ALA A 16 -9.06 0.87 -5.35
CA ALA A 16 -9.03 0.33 -3.99
C ALA A 16 -9.97 1.16 -3.11
N ILE A 17 -10.84 0.50 -2.36
CA ILE A 17 -11.74 1.09 -1.38
C ILE A 17 -11.45 0.42 -0.05
N SER A 18 -11.24 1.22 0.99
CA SER A 18 -11.04 0.76 2.36
C SER A 18 -12.11 1.36 3.26
N ASP A 19 -12.98 0.52 3.79
CA ASP A 19 -14.02 0.91 4.74
C ASP A 19 -13.56 0.57 6.15
N ILE A 20 -13.32 1.61 6.96
CA ILE A 20 -12.90 1.46 8.35
C ILE A 20 -14.13 1.47 9.23
N THR A 21 -14.46 0.33 9.84
CA THR A 21 -15.64 0.17 10.69
C THR A 21 -15.36 0.53 12.14
N GLU A 22 -14.12 0.32 12.60
CA GLU A 22 -13.66 0.67 13.95
C GLU A 22 -12.13 0.79 13.96
N SER A 23 -11.60 1.76 14.69
CA SER A 23 -10.15 1.94 14.82
C SER A 23 -9.81 2.74 16.07
N ASN A 24 -8.69 2.35 16.71
CA ASN A 24 -8.02 3.17 17.73
C ASN A 24 -6.53 3.27 17.43
N GLY A 25 -6.18 3.56 16.18
CA GLY A 25 -4.81 3.64 15.71
C GLY A 25 -4.77 4.20 14.30
N SER A 26 -3.70 3.95 13.55
CA SER A 26 -3.55 4.46 12.20
C SER A 26 -4.38 3.67 11.19
N SER A 27 -5.63 4.11 10.96
CA SER A 27 -6.51 3.54 9.92
C SER A 27 -5.92 3.62 8.52
N SER A 28 -5.14 4.67 8.23
CA SER A 28 -4.47 4.82 6.93
C SER A 28 -3.40 3.76 6.70
N MET A 29 -2.64 3.38 7.72
CA MET A 29 -1.62 2.33 7.60
C MET A 29 -2.23 0.93 7.56
N ALA A 30 -3.33 0.70 8.29
CA ALA A 30 -4.15 -0.50 8.11
C ALA A 30 -4.70 -0.61 6.68
N SER A 31 -5.15 0.51 6.08
CA SER A 31 -5.61 0.55 4.69
C SER A 31 -4.50 0.24 3.69
N VAL A 32 -3.26 0.66 3.93
CA VAL A 32 -2.10 0.26 3.11
C VAL A 32 -1.92 -1.26 3.12
N CYS A 33 -1.94 -1.88 4.30
CA CYS A 33 -1.78 -3.32 4.45
C CYS A 33 -2.94 -4.09 3.80
N SER A 34 -4.19 -3.71 4.09
CA SER A 34 -5.37 -4.38 3.55
C SER A 34 -5.48 -4.21 2.03
N THR A 35 -5.15 -3.03 1.49
CA THR A 35 -5.11 -2.80 0.04
C THR A 35 -4.06 -3.68 -0.63
N THR A 36 -2.88 -3.83 -0.05
CA THR A 36 -1.85 -4.74 -0.55
C THR A 36 -2.38 -6.16 -0.65
N LEU A 37 -2.96 -6.70 0.43
CA LEU A 37 -3.56 -8.03 0.43
C LEU A 37 -4.73 -8.15 -0.54
N GLY A 38 -5.57 -7.11 -0.63
CA GLY A 38 -6.69 -7.05 -1.56
C GLY A 38 -6.25 -7.10 -3.03
N LEU A 39 -5.21 -6.37 -3.41
CA LEU A 39 -4.63 -6.40 -4.75
C LEU A 39 -4.06 -7.78 -5.07
N MET A 40 -3.30 -8.37 -4.14
CA MET A 40 -2.74 -9.72 -4.29
C MET A 40 -3.86 -10.77 -4.42
N ALA A 41 -4.90 -10.67 -3.61
CA ALA A 41 -6.06 -11.57 -3.65
C ALA A 41 -6.90 -11.40 -4.91
N ALA A 42 -6.92 -10.22 -5.52
CA ALA A 42 -7.57 -9.95 -6.79
C ALA A 42 -6.77 -10.39 -8.02
N GLY A 43 -5.57 -10.94 -7.84
CA GLY A 43 -4.69 -11.35 -8.94
C GLY A 43 -3.97 -10.19 -9.64
N VAL A 44 -3.86 -9.03 -8.98
CA VAL A 44 -3.05 -7.92 -9.50
C VAL A 44 -1.57 -8.25 -9.31
N PRO A 45 -0.76 -8.32 -10.38
CA PRO A 45 0.66 -8.68 -10.29
C PRO A 45 1.49 -7.50 -9.79
N ILE A 46 1.30 -7.14 -8.51
CA ILE A 46 2.10 -6.08 -7.87
C ILE A 46 3.57 -6.50 -7.80
N LEU A 47 4.46 -5.54 -8.01
CA LEU A 47 5.91 -5.79 -8.03
C LEU A 47 6.45 -6.21 -6.66
N GLN A 48 5.90 -5.65 -5.59
CA GLN A 48 6.30 -5.91 -4.21
C GLN A 48 5.11 -5.70 -3.27
N PRO A 49 4.90 -6.55 -2.27
CA PRO A 49 3.96 -6.27 -1.20
C PRO A 49 4.47 -5.11 -0.33
N VAL A 50 3.51 -4.32 0.16
CA VAL A 50 3.77 -3.13 0.99
C VAL A 50 3.01 -3.24 2.29
N ALA A 51 3.67 -2.93 3.40
CA ALA A 51 3.03 -2.68 4.68
C ALA A 51 3.24 -1.23 5.11
N GLY A 52 2.40 -0.75 6.00
CA GLY A 52 2.48 0.57 6.61
C GLY A 52 2.50 0.47 8.13
N ILE A 53 3.14 1.44 8.76
CA ILE A 53 3.21 1.61 10.22
C ILE A 53 3.20 3.10 10.57
N SER A 54 2.67 3.45 11.74
CA SER A 54 2.85 4.76 12.36
C SER A 54 3.82 4.67 13.52
N ILE A 55 4.70 5.66 13.63
CA ILE A 55 5.64 5.84 14.73
C ILE A 55 5.40 7.22 15.34
N GLY A 56 5.14 7.25 16.63
CA GLY A 56 5.07 8.47 17.41
C GLY A 56 6.37 8.80 18.10
N VAL A 57 6.49 10.01 18.55
CA VAL A 57 7.55 10.45 19.46
C VAL A 57 6.96 11.23 20.62
N VAL A 58 7.55 11.02 21.78
CA VAL A 58 7.42 11.91 22.95
C VAL A 58 8.81 12.45 23.25
N ALA A 59 8.98 13.74 23.17
CA ALA A 59 10.27 14.41 23.35
C ALA A 59 10.24 15.34 24.58
N GLU A 60 11.31 15.28 25.37
CA GLU A 60 11.49 16.12 26.54
C GLU A 60 12.34 17.37 26.20
N PRO A 61 12.18 18.48 26.93
CA PRO A 61 12.96 19.68 26.70
C PRO A 61 14.47 19.51 26.89
N ASP A 62 14.90 18.50 27.61
CA ASP A 62 16.31 18.16 27.83
C ASP A 62 16.93 17.33 26.69
N GLY A 63 16.16 17.02 25.64
CA GLY A 63 16.59 16.28 24.45
C GLY A 63 16.40 14.78 24.52
N ARG A 64 15.89 14.22 25.63
CA ARG A 64 15.46 12.82 25.69
C ARG A 64 14.21 12.63 24.86
N PHE A 65 14.07 11.46 24.27
CA PHE A 65 12.88 11.09 23.51
C PHE A 65 12.58 9.59 23.61
N GLU A 66 11.32 9.25 23.43
CA GLU A 66 10.84 7.87 23.30
C GLU A 66 10.05 7.74 22.02
N LEU A 67 10.28 6.64 21.29
CA LEU A 67 9.55 6.29 20.07
C LEU A 67 8.48 5.25 20.38
N LEU A 68 7.26 5.53 19.92
CA LEU A 68 6.10 4.68 20.09
C LEU A 68 5.77 4.02 18.75
N THR A 69 5.69 2.68 18.74
CA THR A 69 5.33 1.92 17.53
C THR A 69 3.83 1.64 17.50
N ASP A 70 3.20 1.89 16.37
CA ASP A 70 1.76 1.66 16.12
C ASP A 70 0.88 2.46 17.10
N ILE A 71 1.02 3.78 17.04
CA ILE A 71 0.39 4.70 17.97
C ILE A 71 -1.13 4.63 17.94
N ILE A 72 -1.73 4.65 19.14
CA ILE A 72 -3.17 4.75 19.33
C ILE A 72 -3.62 6.23 19.29
N GLY A 73 -4.96 6.45 19.28
CA GLY A 73 -5.55 7.79 19.16
C GLY A 73 -5.08 8.78 20.22
N ASP A 74 -4.93 8.35 21.48
CA ASP A 74 -4.44 9.18 22.56
C ASP A 74 -2.94 9.51 22.40
N GLU A 75 -2.14 8.57 21.95
CA GLU A 75 -0.71 8.77 21.68
C GLU A 75 -0.50 9.69 20.46
N ASP A 76 -1.36 9.60 19.45
CA ASP A 76 -1.37 10.57 18.36
C ASP A 76 -1.77 11.96 18.89
N HIS A 77 -2.82 12.06 19.72
CA HIS A 77 -3.33 13.34 20.20
C HIS A 77 -2.34 14.08 21.10
N PHE A 78 -1.69 13.39 22.02
CA PHE A 78 -0.79 13.97 23.03
C PHE A 78 0.69 13.89 22.66
N GLY A 79 1.07 13.06 21.68
CA GLY A 79 2.44 12.93 21.22
C GLY A 79 2.90 14.13 20.39
N ASP A 80 4.19 14.22 20.14
CA ASP A 80 4.85 15.32 19.44
C ASP A 80 4.97 15.09 17.93
N MET A 81 4.80 13.84 17.49
CA MET A 81 4.93 13.43 16.09
C MET A 81 4.02 12.23 15.78
N ASP A 82 3.42 12.24 14.59
CA ASP A 82 2.88 11.07 13.90
C ASP A 82 3.61 10.89 12.57
N PHE A 83 4.45 9.87 12.50
CA PHE A 83 5.24 9.55 11.32
C PHE A 83 4.78 8.23 10.68
N LYS A 84 4.03 8.34 9.60
CA LYS A 84 3.50 7.20 8.84
C LYS A 84 4.44 6.81 7.72
N ILE A 85 4.84 5.55 7.71
CA ILE A 85 5.81 5.02 6.75
C ILE A 85 5.26 3.76 6.11
N ALA A 86 5.11 3.80 4.79
CA ALA A 86 4.76 2.64 3.98
C ALA A 86 5.96 2.18 3.16
N GLY A 87 6.09 0.87 2.94
CA GLY A 87 7.18 0.34 2.13
C GLY A 87 7.18 -1.18 2.00
N SER A 88 7.98 -1.65 1.05
CA SER A 88 8.26 -3.05 0.79
C SER A 88 9.47 -3.54 1.61
N GLN A 89 9.91 -4.77 1.37
CA GLN A 89 11.18 -5.27 1.92
C GLN A 89 12.40 -4.48 1.42
N ILE A 90 12.34 -3.95 0.20
CA ILE A 90 13.46 -3.26 -0.44
C ILE A 90 13.58 -1.83 0.05
N GLY A 91 12.48 -1.12 0.24
CA GLY A 91 12.53 0.30 0.58
C GLY A 91 11.18 0.93 0.89
N ILE A 92 11.23 2.21 1.18
CA ILE A 92 10.09 3.05 1.51
C ILE A 92 9.39 3.46 0.21
N THR A 93 8.05 3.36 0.18
CA THR A 93 7.21 3.74 -0.95
C THR A 93 6.35 4.97 -0.66
N GLY A 94 6.18 5.33 0.60
CA GLY A 94 5.41 6.51 0.99
C GLY A 94 5.72 6.93 2.41
N ILE A 95 5.71 8.23 2.64
CA ILE A 95 5.91 8.87 3.95
C ILE A 95 4.85 9.96 4.11
N GLN A 96 4.32 10.04 5.33
CA GLN A 96 3.55 11.19 5.81
C GLN A 96 4.08 11.54 7.20
N LEU A 97 4.44 12.79 7.42
CA LEU A 97 4.91 13.32 8.70
C LEU A 97 3.99 14.44 9.16
N ASP A 98 3.47 14.28 10.35
CA ASP A 98 2.78 15.33 11.09
C ASP A 98 3.56 15.66 12.38
N LEU A 99 3.97 16.93 12.50
CA LEU A 99 4.72 17.43 13.66
C LEU A 99 3.87 18.43 14.44
N LYS A 100 3.77 18.22 15.73
CA LYS A 100 3.09 19.15 16.67
C LYS A 100 4.06 20.07 17.41
N ILE A 101 5.36 19.84 17.20
CA ILE A 101 6.48 20.65 17.73
C ILE A 101 7.22 21.34 16.57
N LYS A 102 8.09 22.30 16.90
CA LYS A 102 8.76 23.15 15.90
C LYS A 102 9.74 22.41 14.98
N GLY A 103 10.14 21.21 15.34
CA GLY A 103 11.05 20.37 14.55
C GLY A 103 11.57 19.21 15.38
N ILE A 104 12.17 18.25 14.70
CA ILE A 104 12.81 17.06 15.27
C ILE A 104 14.26 16.99 14.84
N SER A 105 15.10 16.37 15.66
CA SER A 105 16.52 16.17 15.35
C SER A 105 16.73 15.10 14.28
N GLU A 106 17.90 15.11 13.63
CA GLU A 106 18.32 14.05 12.71
C GLU A 106 18.40 12.68 13.42
N GLU A 107 18.75 12.69 14.70
CA GLU A 107 18.77 11.48 15.53
C GLU A 107 17.37 10.86 15.65
N ILE A 108 16.35 11.66 15.96
CA ILE A 108 14.94 11.20 16.02
C ILE A 108 14.50 10.64 14.67
N ILE A 109 14.80 11.33 13.57
CA ILE A 109 14.44 10.86 12.21
C ILE A 109 15.09 9.50 11.92
N THR A 110 16.39 9.38 12.20
CA THR A 110 17.14 8.15 11.93
C THR A 110 16.61 6.99 12.77
N ALA A 111 16.39 7.21 14.06
CA ALA A 111 15.83 6.21 14.96
C ALA A 111 14.39 5.79 14.53
N THR A 112 13.55 6.78 14.16
CA THR A 112 12.19 6.54 13.66
C THR A 112 12.19 5.67 12.40
N LEU A 113 13.05 5.97 11.43
CA LEU A 113 13.15 5.18 10.20
C LEU A 113 13.61 3.75 10.46
N ALA A 114 14.54 3.56 11.39
CA ALA A 114 15.02 2.23 11.80
C ALA A 114 13.90 1.43 12.48
N GLN A 115 13.23 2.01 13.48
CA GLN A 115 12.13 1.37 14.19
C GLN A 115 10.95 1.05 13.27
N ALA A 116 10.57 1.97 12.38
CA ALA A 116 9.55 1.76 11.39
C ALA A 116 9.88 0.64 10.39
N LYS A 117 11.16 0.50 10.02
CA LYS A 117 11.61 -0.61 9.16
C LYS A 117 11.37 -1.95 9.82
N ASP A 118 11.77 -2.11 11.08
CA ASP A 118 11.64 -3.37 11.80
C ASP A 118 10.16 -3.73 12.03
N ALA A 119 9.35 -2.77 12.47
CA ALA A 119 7.92 -2.94 12.65
C ALA A 119 7.23 -3.33 11.33
N ARG A 120 7.51 -2.63 10.25
CA ARG A 120 6.94 -2.87 8.93
C ARG A 120 7.33 -4.24 8.37
N LEU A 121 8.57 -4.68 8.54
CA LEU A 121 9.01 -6.01 8.12
C LEU A 121 8.32 -7.12 8.92
N ASN A 122 8.01 -6.90 10.19
CA ASN A 122 7.23 -7.84 11.00
C ASN A 122 5.78 -7.94 10.50
N ILE A 123 5.15 -6.80 10.18
CA ILE A 123 3.80 -6.77 9.58
C ILE A 123 3.80 -7.49 8.22
N LEU A 124 4.77 -7.18 7.35
CA LEU A 124 4.90 -7.86 6.06
C LEU A 124 5.01 -9.38 6.22
N ARG A 125 5.80 -9.86 7.18
CA ARG A 125 5.91 -11.30 7.46
C ARG A 125 4.56 -11.91 7.78
N SER A 126 3.80 -11.31 8.70
CA SER A 126 2.46 -11.78 9.06
C SER A 126 1.48 -11.75 7.89
N MET A 127 1.52 -10.70 7.06
CA MET A 127 0.70 -10.61 5.84
C MET A 127 1.03 -11.74 4.86
N LEU A 128 2.33 -12.01 4.65
CA LEU A 128 2.79 -13.01 3.70
C LEU A 128 2.62 -14.47 4.19
N GLU A 129 2.45 -14.70 5.47
CA GLU A 129 2.00 -16.00 6.02
C GLU A 129 0.57 -16.33 5.56
N THR A 130 -0.28 -15.32 5.37
CA THR A 130 -1.66 -15.49 4.88
C THR A 130 -1.73 -15.57 3.35
N LEU A 131 -0.99 -14.69 2.66
CA LEU A 131 -0.95 -14.62 1.20
C LEU A 131 0.46 -14.25 0.73
N GLY A 132 1.27 -15.28 0.42
CA GLY A 132 2.70 -15.13 0.12
C GLY A 132 3.02 -14.48 -1.23
N GLN A 133 2.09 -14.57 -2.18
CA GLN A 133 2.23 -14.00 -3.53
C GLN A 133 0.85 -13.66 -4.11
N PRO A 134 0.77 -12.76 -5.10
CA PRO A 134 -0.46 -12.52 -5.83
C PRO A 134 -1.03 -13.81 -6.40
N ARG A 135 -2.36 -13.94 -6.45
CA ARG A 135 -3.01 -15.03 -7.16
C ARG A 135 -2.61 -15.02 -8.62
N GLU A 136 -2.49 -16.20 -9.23
CA GLU A 136 -2.03 -16.37 -10.62
C GLU A 136 -2.97 -15.73 -11.64
N ASP A 137 -4.26 -15.63 -11.31
CA ASP A 137 -5.26 -15.07 -12.21
C ASP A 137 -6.27 -14.19 -11.44
N ILE A 138 -6.92 -13.30 -12.18
CA ILE A 138 -8.04 -12.50 -11.67
C ILE A 138 -9.26 -13.41 -11.40
N SER A 139 -10.20 -12.93 -10.58
CA SER A 139 -11.42 -13.66 -10.27
C SER A 139 -12.13 -14.15 -11.54
N GLU A 140 -12.68 -15.37 -11.49
CA GLU A 140 -13.52 -15.92 -12.57
C GLU A 140 -14.76 -15.06 -12.90
N HIS A 141 -15.19 -14.24 -11.94
CA HIS A 141 -16.31 -13.30 -12.09
C HIS A 141 -15.88 -11.92 -12.59
N ALA A 142 -14.57 -11.67 -12.74
CA ALA A 142 -14.07 -10.39 -13.23
C ALA A 142 -14.19 -10.30 -14.76
N PRO A 143 -14.51 -9.12 -15.31
CA PRO A 143 -14.42 -8.88 -16.74
C PRO A 143 -12.99 -9.14 -17.22
N ARG A 144 -12.83 -9.88 -18.32
CA ARG A 144 -11.53 -10.21 -18.90
C ARG A 144 -11.28 -9.38 -20.15
N LEU A 145 -10.07 -8.84 -20.25
CA LEU A 145 -9.57 -8.17 -21.45
C LEU A 145 -8.62 -9.11 -22.17
N GLU A 146 -9.01 -9.49 -23.39
CA GLU A 146 -8.18 -10.31 -24.26
C GLU A 146 -7.72 -9.48 -25.46
N ARG A 147 -6.45 -9.63 -25.84
CA ARG A 147 -5.88 -8.98 -27.02
C ARG A 147 -5.59 -10.04 -28.05
N THR A 148 -6.18 -9.90 -29.23
CA THR A 148 -5.89 -10.74 -30.39
C THR A 148 -5.40 -9.88 -31.54
N GLN A 149 -4.27 -10.26 -32.12
CA GLN A 149 -3.81 -9.65 -33.37
C GLN A 149 -4.49 -10.34 -34.54
N ILE A 150 -5.13 -9.56 -35.38
CA ILE A 150 -5.77 -10.04 -36.62
C ILE A 150 -5.21 -9.30 -37.82
N ASP A 151 -5.27 -9.97 -38.99
CA ASP A 151 -4.97 -9.34 -40.23
C ASP A 151 -5.90 -8.15 -40.48
N PRO A 152 -5.39 -6.94 -40.84
CA PRO A 152 -6.20 -5.78 -41.15
C PRO A 152 -7.34 -6.03 -42.13
N GLU A 153 -7.16 -6.92 -43.11
CA GLU A 153 -8.19 -7.29 -44.07
C GLU A 153 -9.37 -8.03 -43.42
N LYS A 154 -9.20 -8.61 -42.23
CA LYS A 154 -10.23 -9.34 -41.49
C LYS A 154 -11.00 -8.49 -40.49
N ILE A 155 -10.56 -7.26 -40.25
CA ILE A 155 -11.21 -6.34 -39.26
C ILE A 155 -12.70 -6.14 -39.60
N GLY A 156 -13.01 -5.90 -40.87
CA GLY A 156 -14.38 -5.72 -41.32
C GLY A 156 -15.28 -6.93 -41.08
N LYS A 157 -14.71 -8.15 -41.19
CA LYS A 157 -15.44 -9.40 -40.91
C LYS A 157 -15.66 -9.57 -39.40
N LEU A 158 -14.69 -9.20 -38.55
CA LEU A 158 -14.79 -9.31 -37.10
C LEU A 158 -15.85 -8.35 -36.53
N ILE A 159 -15.84 -7.11 -37.03
CA ILE A 159 -16.79 -6.07 -36.58
C ILE A 159 -18.22 -6.37 -37.12
N GLY A 160 -18.30 -6.91 -38.33
CA GLY A 160 -19.55 -7.21 -38.99
C GLY A 160 -20.31 -5.96 -39.51
N PRO A 161 -21.37 -6.14 -40.30
CA PRO A 161 -22.18 -5.04 -40.83
C PRO A 161 -22.80 -4.19 -39.71
N GLY A 162 -22.42 -2.89 -39.65
CA GLY A 162 -22.93 -1.98 -38.61
C GLY A 162 -22.52 -2.35 -37.19
N GLY A 163 -21.43 -3.09 -36.99
CA GLY A 163 -20.94 -3.45 -35.66
C GLY A 163 -21.75 -4.54 -34.94
N LYS A 164 -22.49 -5.36 -35.67
CA LYS A 164 -23.41 -6.38 -35.12
C LYS A 164 -22.72 -7.63 -34.57
N MET A 165 -21.44 -7.83 -34.88
CA MET A 165 -20.71 -9.04 -34.46
C MET A 165 -19.75 -8.78 -33.31
N ILE A 166 -19.52 -7.52 -32.91
CA ILE A 166 -18.65 -7.15 -31.79
C ILE A 166 -19.47 -6.64 -30.61
#